data_2ea68095f036ab3ed0a6427939e01f7f
#
_entry.id   2ea68095f036ab3ed0a6427939e01f7f
#
_cell.length_a   1.000
_cell.length_b   1.000
_cell.length_c   1.000
_cell.angle_alpha   90.00
_cell.angle_beta   90.00
_cell.angle_gamma   90.00
#
_symmetry.space_group_name_H-M   'P 1'
#
loop_
_entity.id
_entity.type
_entity.pdbx_description
1 polymer ?
#
loop_
_entity_poly.entity_id
_entity_poly.type
_entity_poly.pdbx_seq_one_letter_code
_entity_poly.pdbx_strand_id
1 'polypeptide(L)'
;MHRVEPQVFLIAENTINDTELHGYLEHIGAQGWTSQKGNRDGTVGRNGNGRGDLTEIIEVMGRGCYKSFGTELNPNITRVREDNPTYLKNIIDIGHGSVLEHGWVSFMICDTSRVVTHELVRHRTGTAISQESLRFLRLEDMGLWIPEAYNHDPHSQDIFEETWDYLELQYARLIERAEAIEGKDFDSLPFSKKKYYTSAARRVAPIGVATNIGWSCNIRAARHIIEMRTDEHAEEEIRLVFNKIGDILKDKYPALFDDYEVEVKGADKNNEWVTTRRKV
;
A
#
# COMPACT_ATOMS: atom_id res chain seq x y z
N MET A 1 0.21 -25.17 11.84
CA MET A 1 0.19 -23.70 11.69
C MET A 1 1.51 -23.08 12.10
N HIS A 2 1.78 -21.81 11.73
CA HIS A 2 2.95 -21.07 12.19
C HIS A 2 2.56 -19.62 12.53
N ARG A 3 3.29 -18.99 13.46
CA ARG A 3 3.08 -17.58 13.81
C ARG A 3 3.71 -16.69 12.73
N VAL A 4 3.05 -15.57 12.42
CA VAL A 4 3.50 -14.59 11.45
C VAL A 4 3.44 -13.17 11.99
N GLU A 5 4.16 -12.26 11.33
CA GLU A 5 4.09 -10.83 11.57
C GLU A 5 3.93 -10.10 10.23
N PRO A 6 2.95 -9.20 10.09
CA PRO A 6 2.74 -8.47 8.85
C PRO A 6 3.99 -7.74 8.36
N GLN A 7 4.31 -7.92 7.08
CA GLN A 7 5.44 -7.27 6.41
C GLN A 7 4.95 -6.41 5.26
N VAL A 8 5.63 -5.30 4.98
CA VAL A 8 5.29 -4.36 3.91
C VAL A 8 6.51 -4.06 3.07
N PHE A 9 6.38 -4.26 1.76
CA PHE A 9 7.45 -4.02 0.78
C PHE A 9 6.96 -3.06 -0.29
N LEU A 10 7.63 -1.92 -0.45
CA LEU A 10 7.42 -1.01 -1.58
C LEU A 10 8.14 -1.60 -2.80
N ILE A 11 7.39 -2.17 -3.76
CA ILE A 11 7.96 -2.91 -4.90
C ILE A 11 8.03 -2.10 -6.19
N ALA A 12 7.23 -1.04 -6.33
CA ALA A 12 7.25 -0.21 -7.53
C ALA A 12 6.79 1.22 -7.24
N GLU A 13 7.27 2.13 -8.08
CA GLU A 13 6.90 3.54 -8.13
C GLU A 13 6.95 4.02 -9.57
N ASN A 14 6.42 5.22 -9.86
CA ASN A 14 6.52 5.84 -11.18
C ASN A 14 7.97 6.01 -11.64
N THR A 15 8.16 5.89 -12.93
CA THR A 15 9.38 6.30 -13.64
C THR A 15 9.06 7.31 -14.74
N ILE A 16 9.96 8.25 -15.01
CA ILE A 16 9.83 9.24 -16.06
C ILE A 16 10.42 8.71 -17.37
N ASN A 17 9.73 8.97 -18.48
CA ASN A 17 10.32 8.88 -19.79
C ASN A 17 10.96 10.24 -20.15
N ASP A 18 12.27 10.37 -19.90
CA ASP A 18 13.00 11.62 -20.06
C ASP A 18 12.94 12.16 -21.50
N THR A 19 12.95 11.27 -22.50
CA THR A 19 12.87 11.66 -23.91
C THR A 19 11.55 12.37 -24.21
N GLU A 20 10.45 11.78 -23.75
CA GLU A 20 9.10 12.34 -23.98
C GLU A 20 8.87 13.60 -23.13
N LEU A 21 9.37 13.64 -21.90
CA LEU A 21 9.31 14.84 -21.07
C LEU A 21 10.07 16.00 -21.72
N HIS A 22 11.26 15.76 -22.28
CA HIS A 22 12.02 16.76 -23.04
C HIS A 22 11.24 17.27 -24.25
N GLY A 23 10.67 16.35 -25.05
CA GLY A 23 9.85 16.70 -26.20
C GLY A 23 8.62 17.55 -25.83
N TYR A 24 7.97 17.22 -24.70
CA TYR A 24 6.87 18.02 -24.17
C TYR A 24 7.32 19.43 -23.77
N LEU A 25 8.43 19.55 -23.02
CA LEU A 25 8.96 20.86 -22.59
C LEU A 25 9.39 21.74 -23.77
N GLU A 26 9.95 21.13 -24.81
CA GLU A 26 10.29 21.82 -26.05
C GLU A 26 9.03 22.31 -26.76
N HIS A 27 8.01 21.46 -26.88
CA HIS A 27 6.74 21.81 -27.53
C HIS A 27 6.04 23.01 -26.88
N ILE A 28 6.14 23.15 -25.56
CA ILE A 28 5.50 24.25 -24.83
C ILE A 28 6.42 25.46 -24.62
N GLY A 29 7.64 25.45 -25.14
CA GLY A 29 8.61 26.53 -24.96
C GLY A 29 9.26 26.63 -23.57
N ALA A 30 9.34 25.51 -22.84
CA ALA A 30 9.86 25.41 -21.49
C ALA A 30 11.19 24.64 -21.39
N GLN A 31 11.99 24.60 -22.44
CA GLN A 31 13.22 23.79 -22.53
C GLN A 31 14.23 24.11 -21.42
N GLY A 32 14.21 25.34 -20.90
CA GLY A 32 15.08 25.77 -19.81
C GLY A 32 14.64 25.32 -18.42
N TRP A 33 13.44 24.75 -18.30
CA TRP A 33 12.97 24.25 -17.03
C TRP A 33 13.62 22.90 -16.69
N THR A 34 14.07 22.77 -15.46
CA THR A 34 14.47 21.51 -14.85
C THR A 34 13.84 21.44 -13.47
N SER A 35 13.31 20.32 -13.07
CA SER A 35 12.71 20.10 -11.73
C SER A 35 13.74 20.35 -10.62
N GLN A 36 15.00 20.47 -11.02
CA GLN A 36 16.15 20.71 -10.17
C GLN A 36 17.26 21.45 -10.90
N LYS A 37 17.84 22.41 -10.25
CA LYS A 37 19.20 22.86 -10.56
C LYS A 37 20.20 21.82 -10.00
N GLY A 38 20.44 20.75 -10.74
CA GLY A 38 21.46 19.76 -10.41
C GLY A 38 21.02 18.31 -10.57
N ASN A 39 21.66 17.65 -11.50
CA ASN A 39 21.84 16.21 -11.71
C ASN A 39 20.60 15.32 -11.89
N ARG A 40 20.22 15.14 -13.16
CA ARG A 40 19.42 14.02 -13.66
C ARG A 40 20.22 12.71 -13.79
N ASP A 41 21.39 12.58 -13.16
CA ASP A 41 22.27 11.42 -13.29
C ASP A 41 21.79 10.18 -12.53
N GLY A 42 20.58 10.19 -11.99
CA GLY A 42 19.98 9.05 -11.29
C GLY A 42 20.61 8.76 -9.91
N THR A 43 21.62 9.51 -9.50
CA THR A 43 22.33 9.25 -8.24
C THR A 43 21.64 9.92 -7.05
N VAL A 44 20.89 11.00 -7.27
CA VAL A 44 20.29 11.81 -6.20
C VAL A 44 18.92 11.26 -5.75
N GLY A 45 18.17 10.63 -6.64
CA GLY A 45 16.85 10.03 -6.29
C GLY A 45 16.93 8.80 -5.36
N ARG A 46 18.09 8.15 -5.30
CA ARG A 46 18.30 6.96 -4.45
C ARG A 46 18.74 7.27 -3.01
N ASN A 47 19.05 8.50 -2.69
CA ASN A 47 19.68 8.90 -1.43
C ASN A 47 18.75 9.71 -0.49
N GLY A 48 17.44 9.45 -0.48
CA GLY A 48 16.56 9.95 0.57
C GLY A 48 16.24 11.46 0.55
N ASN A 49 16.64 12.21 -0.49
CA ASN A 49 16.42 13.67 -0.56
C ASN A 49 15.06 14.08 -1.16
N GLY A 50 14.06 13.20 -1.15
CA GLY A 50 12.71 13.49 -1.64
C GLY A 50 12.64 13.76 -3.16
N ARG A 51 13.63 13.32 -3.90
CA ARG A 51 13.81 13.55 -5.34
C ARG A 51 13.77 12.21 -6.07
N GLY A 52 12.62 11.82 -6.54
CA GLY A 52 12.43 10.65 -7.37
C GLY A 52 11.51 10.99 -8.52
N ASP A 53 11.48 10.17 -9.51
CA ASP A 53 10.60 10.29 -10.66
C ASP A 53 9.14 10.53 -10.23
N LEU A 54 8.68 9.90 -9.15
CA LEU A 54 7.34 10.07 -8.61
C LEU A 54 7.04 11.53 -8.21
N THR A 55 7.94 12.18 -7.49
CA THR A 55 7.75 13.58 -7.06
C THR A 55 7.88 14.55 -8.22
N GLU A 56 8.75 14.25 -9.18
CA GLU A 56 8.90 15.04 -10.40
C GLU A 56 7.67 14.94 -11.32
N ILE A 57 7.07 13.76 -11.49
CA ILE A 57 5.81 13.60 -12.24
C ILE A 57 4.71 14.46 -11.62
N ILE A 58 4.54 14.46 -10.30
CA ILE A 58 3.56 15.31 -9.62
C ILE A 58 3.82 16.78 -9.93
N GLU A 59 5.07 17.22 -9.88
CA GLU A 59 5.43 18.60 -10.19
C GLU A 59 5.17 18.96 -11.65
N VAL A 60 5.58 18.11 -12.60
CA VAL A 60 5.37 18.32 -14.05
C VAL A 60 3.88 18.45 -14.36
N MET A 61 3.06 17.55 -13.85
CA MET A 61 1.61 17.56 -14.09
C MET A 61 0.94 18.79 -13.46
N GLY A 62 1.35 19.16 -12.27
CA GLY A 62 0.84 20.35 -11.60
C GLY A 62 1.26 21.64 -12.31
N ARG A 63 2.53 21.75 -12.73
CA ARG A 63 2.99 22.89 -13.52
C ARG A 63 2.31 22.98 -14.89
N GLY A 64 2.04 21.83 -15.52
CA GLY A 64 1.30 21.77 -16.78
C GLY A 64 -0.09 22.39 -16.68
N CYS A 65 -0.81 22.17 -15.58
CA CYS A 65 -2.12 22.78 -15.33
C CYS A 65 -2.11 24.31 -15.39
N TYR A 66 -1.06 24.94 -14.87
CA TYR A 66 -0.95 26.40 -14.74
C TYR A 66 0.01 27.03 -15.73
N LYS A 67 0.67 26.26 -16.60
CA LYS A 67 1.81 26.68 -17.41
C LYS A 67 2.87 27.40 -16.58
N SER A 68 3.17 26.90 -15.38
CA SER A 68 4.04 27.53 -14.39
C SER A 68 5.48 27.01 -14.41
N PHE A 69 5.95 26.60 -15.60
CA PHE A 69 7.37 26.26 -15.83
C PHE A 69 8.26 27.50 -15.90
N GLY A 70 7.70 28.64 -16.30
CA GLY A 70 8.35 29.94 -16.39
C GLY A 70 7.33 31.06 -16.22
N THR A 71 7.76 32.28 -15.96
CA THR A 71 6.88 33.45 -15.86
C THR A 71 6.41 33.94 -17.22
N GLU A 72 7.16 33.62 -18.28
CA GLU A 72 6.87 33.99 -19.66
C GLU A 72 5.72 33.19 -20.30
N LEU A 73 5.43 32.00 -19.76
CA LEU A 73 4.42 31.09 -20.31
C LEU A 73 2.98 31.40 -19.87
N ASN A 74 2.83 32.14 -18.77
CA ASN A 74 1.53 32.54 -18.24
C ASN A 74 1.66 33.87 -17.49
N PRO A 75 1.01 34.96 -17.96
CA PRO A 75 1.13 36.30 -17.34
C PRO A 75 0.64 36.35 -15.88
N ASN A 76 -0.15 35.36 -15.44
CA ASN A 76 -0.59 35.28 -14.06
C ASN A 76 0.44 34.62 -13.14
N ILE A 77 1.50 34.05 -13.68
CA ILE A 77 2.59 33.43 -12.90
C ILE A 77 3.66 34.49 -12.64
N THR A 78 3.66 35.03 -11.45
CA THR A 78 4.61 36.07 -11.03
C THR A 78 5.87 35.47 -10.35
N ARG A 79 5.82 34.19 -9.95
CA ARG A 79 6.92 33.50 -9.28
C ARG A 79 6.91 32.01 -9.62
N VAL A 80 8.07 31.48 -9.97
CA VAL A 80 8.33 30.05 -10.12
C VAL A 80 9.10 29.54 -8.90
N ARG A 81 8.64 28.44 -8.29
CA ARG A 81 9.38 27.79 -7.20
C ARG A 81 10.58 27.05 -7.77
N GLU A 82 11.72 27.17 -7.11
CA GLU A 82 13.00 26.71 -7.65
C GLU A 82 13.24 25.21 -7.47
N ASP A 83 12.66 24.61 -6.44
CA ASP A 83 12.88 23.20 -6.11
C ASP A 83 11.57 22.43 -5.91
N ASN A 84 11.66 21.11 -6.11
CA ASN A 84 10.54 20.17 -6.02
C ASN A 84 9.92 20.12 -4.61
N PRO A 85 10.66 19.99 -3.50
CA PRO A 85 10.07 19.97 -2.16
C PRO A 85 9.26 21.24 -1.84
N THR A 86 9.77 22.43 -2.18
CA THR A 86 9.06 23.70 -2.01
C THR A 86 7.79 23.76 -2.87
N TYR A 87 7.84 23.21 -4.09
CA TYR A 87 6.68 23.11 -4.96
C TYR A 87 5.61 22.19 -4.36
N LEU A 88 5.98 20.97 -3.94
CA LEU A 88 5.06 19.98 -3.38
C LEU A 88 4.43 20.47 -2.07
N LYS A 89 5.23 21.07 -1.18
CA LYS A 89 4.72 21.69 0.05
C LYS A 89 3.62 22.72 -0.27
N ASN A 90 3.84 23.57 -1.27
CA ASN A 90 2.82 24.53 -1.67
C ASN A 90 1.55 23.85 -2.21
N ILE A 91 1.67 22.77 -3.00
CA ILE A 91 0.52 22.02 -3.51
C ILE A 91 -0.32 21.47 -2.33
N ILE A 92 0.33 20.96 -1.30
CA ILE A 92 -0.32 20.47 -0.07
C ILE A 92 -0.96 21.63 0.70
N ASP A 93 -0.25 22.73 0.91
CA ASP A 93 -0.73 23.88 1.68
C ASP A 93 -1.97 24.53 1.07
N ILE A 94 -2.05 24.63 -0.26
CA ILE A 94 -3.21 25.21 -0.96
C ILE A 94 -4.32 24.21 -1.26
N GLY A 95 -4.13 22.92 -0.93
CA GLY A 95 -5.14 21.88 -1.07
C GLY A 95 -5.38 21.40 -2.51
N HIS A 96 -4.35 21.42 -3.38
CA HIS A 96 -4.45 20.95 -4.76
C HIS A 96 -4.21 19.43 -4.87
N GLY A 97 -5.02 18.64 -4.16
CA GLY A 97 -4.87 17.19 -4.02
C GLY A 97 -4.94 16.40 -5.32
N SER A 98 -5.66 16.89 -6.35
CA SER A 98 -5.75 16.18 -7.63
C SER A 98 -4.40 15.98 -8.32
N VAL A 99 -3.43 16.87 -8.08
CA VAL A 99 -2.08 16.74 -8.65
C VAL A 99 -1.34 15.53 -8.06
N LEU A 100 -1.60 15.19 -6.80
CA LEU A 100 -1.01 14.02 -6.13
C LEU A 100 -1.50 12.67 -6.71
N GLU A 101 -2.59 12.69 -7.46
CA GLU A 101 -3.13 11.48 -8.10
C GLU A 101 -2.24 10.95 -9.24
N HIS A 102 -1.29 11.76 -9.73
CA HIS A 102 -0.32 11.33 -10.75
C HIS A 102 0.85 10.52 -10.19
N GLY A 103 1.15 10.61 -8.89
CA GLY A 103 2.15 9.79 -8.23
C GLY A 103 1.56 8.44 -7.82
N TRP A 104 2.15 7.32 -8.26
CA TRP A 104 1.69 5.96 -7.94
C TRP A 104 2.80 5.12 -7.32
N VAL A 105 2.40 4.33 -6.34
CA VAL A 105 3.24 3.35 -5.66
C VAL A 105 2.56 1.99 -5.61
N SER A 106 3.34 0.92 -5.51
CA SER A 106 2.82 -0.44 -5.37
C SER A 106 3.53 -1.15 -4.22
N PHE A 107 2.73 -1.71 -3.32
CA PHE A 107 3.19 -2.49 -2.19
C PHE A 107 2.82 -3.96 -2.33
N MET A 108 3.68 -4.81 -1.80
CA MET A 108 3.30 -6.15 -1.37
C MET A 108 3.18 -6.13 0.15
N ILE A 109 2.00 -6.47 0.65
CA ILE A 109 1.70 -6.63 2.08
C ILE A 109 1.58 -8.12 2.30
N CYS A 110 2.50 -8.67 3.11
CA CYS A 110 2.63 -10.10 3.33
C CYS A 110 2.28 -10.46 4.78
N ASP A 111 1.88 -11.71 4.98
CA ASP A 111 1.62 -12.28 6.30
C ASP A 111 0.57 -11.50 7.11
N THR A 112 -0.35 -10.85 6.42
CA THR A 112 -1.46 -10.11 7.02
C THR A 112 -2.74 -10.92 6.97
N SER A 113 -3.62 -10.75 7.96
CA SER A 113 -4.87 -11.49 8.03
C SER A 113 -5.88 -11.05 6.97
N ARG A 114 -6.87 -11.91 6.73
CA ARG A 114 -8.03 -11.52 5.92
C ARG A 114 -8.93 -10.51 6.61
N VAL A 115 -8.77 -10.25 7.89
CA VAL A 115 -9.42 -9.14 8.60
C VAL A 115 -8.97 -7.83 7.96
N VAL A 116 -7.65 -7.60 7.87
CA VAL A 116 -7.06 -6.42 7.21
C VAL A 116 -7.52 -6.28 5.77
N THR A 117 -7.47 -7.39 5.01
CA THR A 117 -7.82 -7.32 3.59
C THR A 117 -9.28 -7.01 3.35
N HIS A 118 -10.21 -7.45 4.22
CA HIS A 118 -11.63 -7.10 4.16
C HIS A 118 -11.90 -5.62 4.39
N GLU A 119 -11.08 -4.95 5.18
CA GLU A 119 -11.14 -3.51 5.37
C GLU A 119 -10.46 -2.75 4.23
N LEU A 120 -9.30 -3.23 3.78
CA LEU A 120 -8.53 -2.59 2.71
C LEU A 120 -9.28 -2.56 1.37
N VAL A 121 -10.00 -3.64 1.01
CA VAL A 121 -10.76 -3.71 -0.25
C VAL A 121 -11.93 -2.72 -0.35
N ARG A 122 -12.28 -2.04 0.74
CA ARG A 122 -13.30 -0.97 0.75
C ARG A 122 -12.77 0.35 0.17
N HIS A 123 -11.46 0.54 0.16
CA HIS A 123 -10.81 1.71 -0.43
C HIS A 123 -10.58 1.47 -1.93
N ARG A 124 -11.46 2.03 -2.77
CA ARG A 124 -11.46 1.73 -4.21
C ARG A 124 -10.95 2.85 -5.08
N THR A 125 -11.13 4.09 -4.66
CA THR A 125 -10.72 5.26 -5.44
C THR A 125 -9.21 5.43 -5.37
N GLY A 126 -8.56 5.48 -6.54
CA GLY A 126 -7.10 5.65 -6.63
C GLY A 126 -6.30 4.43 -6.18
N THR A 127 -6.89 3.22 -6.21
CA THR A 127 -6.23 1.98 -5.78
C THR A 127 -6.48 0.82 -6.73
N ALA A 128 -5.55 -0.15 -6.73
CA ALA A 128 -5.70 -1.46 -7.35
C ALA A 128 -5.26 -2.55 -6.36
N ILE A 129 -5.95 -3.69 -6.36
CA ILE A 129 -5.78 -4.74 -5.36
C ILE A 129 -5.72 -6.11 -6.02
N SER A 130 -4.74 -6.92 -5.60
CA SER A 130 -4.60 -8.33 -5.99
C SER A 130 -4.24 -9.15 -4.76
N GLN A 131 -5.13 -10.06 -4.36
CA GLN A 131 -4.98 -10.88 -3.16
C GLN A 131 -4.82 -12.36 -3.50
N GLU A 132 -4.01 -13.07 -2.74
CA GLU A 132 -3.92 -14.53 -2.80
C GLU A 132 -5.29 -15.20 -2.68
N SER A 133 -5.52 -16.16 -3.55
CA SER A 133 -6.81 -16.81 -3.63
C SER A 133 -6.81 -18.19 -2.98
N LEU A 134 -7.56 -18.35 -1.91
CA LEU A 134 -7.81 -19.65 -1.26
C LEU A 134 -8.51 -20.69 -2.18
N ARG A 135 -8.81 -20.35 -3.42
CA ARG A 135 -9.31 -21.31 -4.42
C ARG A 135 -8.18 -22.07 -5.10
N PHE A 136 -6.96 -21.56 -5.02
CA PHE A 136 -5.78 -22.11 -5.68
C PHE A 136 -4.73 -22.57 -4.69
N LEU A 137 -4.69 -21.97 -3.51
CA LEU A 137 -3.78 -22.34 -2.42
C LEU A 137 -4.45 -23.39 -1.53
N ARG A 138 -3.66 -24.34 -1.05
CA ARG A 138 -4.07 -25.26 0.01
C ARG A 138 -3.85 -24.59 1.36
N LEU A 139 -4.73 -24.90 2.30
CA LEU A 139 -4.61 -24.42 3.67
C LEU A 139 -3.86 -25.47 4.52
N GLU A 140 -2.61 -25.70 4.10
CA GLU A 140 -1.64 -26.49 4.84
C GLU A 140 -0.67 -25.47 5.48
N ASP A 141 -0.46 -25.54 6.78
CA ASP A 141 0.40 -24.61 7.53
C ASP A 141 -0.10 -23.14 7.47
N MET A 142 -1.29 -22.89 8.01
CA MET A 142 -1.91 -21.55 8.03
C MET A 142 -1.15 -20.58 8.94
N GLY A 143 -0.80 -19.42 8.42
CA GLY A 143 -0.23 -18.33 9.22
C GLY A 143 -1.24 -17.75 10.22
N LEU A 144 -0.77 -17.47 11.43
CA LEU A 144 -1.51 -16.86 12.53
C LEU A 144 -0.77 -15.63 13.04
N TRP A 145 -1.40 -14.46 12.97
CA TRP A 145 -1.00 -13.29 13.74
C TRP A 145 -1.88 -13.19 15.00
N ILE A 146 -1.25 -12.97 16.16
CA ILE A 146 -1.96 -12.84 17.44
C ILE A 146 -2.01 -11.35 17.81
N PRO A 147 -3.22 -10.77 17.98
CA PRO A 147 -3.39 -9.38 18.41
C PRO A 147 -2.72 -9.07 19.75
N GLU A 148 -2.23 -7.84 19.91
CA GLU A 148 -1.55 -7.39 21.13
C GLU A 148 -2.40 -7.60 22.39
N ALA A 149 -3.73 -7.46 22.25
CA ALA A 149 -4.68 -7.71 23.34
C ALA A 149 -4.54 -9.11 23.99
N TYR A 150 -4.04 -10.10 23.24
CA TYR A 150 -3.88 -11.49 23.69
C TYR A 150 -2.43 -11.98 23.64
N ASN A 151 -1.52 -11.21 23.05
CA ASN A 151 -0.14 -11.63 22.81
C ASN A 151 0.69 -11.81 24.11
N HIS A 152 0.23 -11.27 25.22
CA HIS A 152 0.90 -11.38 26.53
C HIS A 152 0.27 -12.42 27.47
N ASP A 153 -0.80 -13.10 27.03
CA ASP A 153 -1.45 -14.15 27.82
C ASP A 153 -1.22 -15.53 27.17
N PRO A 154 -0.37 -16.38 27.74
CA PRO A 154 -0.08 -17.70 27.19
C PRO A 154 -1.31 -18.56 26.95
N HIS A 155 -2.32 -18.47 27.83
CA HIS A 155 -3.53 -19.28 27.70
C HIS A 155 -4.36 -18.82 26.49
N SER A 156 -4.45 -17.53 26.23
CA SER A 156 -5.09 -17.02 25.02
C SER A 156 -4.33 -17.41 23.75
N GLN A 157 -3.00 -17.39 23.81
CA GLN A 157 -2.16 -17.87 22.71
C GLN A 157 -2.42 -19.34 22.39
N ASP A 158 -2.46 -20.20 23.42
CA ASP A 158 -2.78 -21.63 23.25
C ASP A 158 -4.16 -21.83 22.57
N ILE A 159 -5.17 -21.05 22.97
CA ILE A 159 -6.51 -21.11 22.33
C ILE A 159 -6.44 -20.79 20.85
N PHE A 160 -5.69 -19.76 20.44
CA PHE A 160 -5.51 -19.43 19.03
C PHE A 160 -4.81 -20.55 18.27
N GLU A 161 -3.69 -21.05 18.79
CA GLU A 161 -2.88 -22.09 18.15
C GLU A 161 -3.66 -23.41 18.01
N GLU A 162 -4.29 -23.89 19.08
CA GLU A 162 -5.13 -25.10 19.06
C GLU A 162 -6.29 -24.96 18.05
N THR A 163 -6.89 -23.75 17.96
CA THR A 163 -7.98 -23.49 17.01
C THR A 163 -7.47 -23.57 15.57
N TRP A 164 -6.30 -22.98 15.24
CA TRP A 164 -5.72 -23.05 13.91
C TRP A 164 -5.35 -24.47 13.53
N ASP A 165 -4.67 -25.21 14.39
CA ASP A 165 -4.31 -26.62 14.16
C ASP A 165 -5.56 -27.48 13.94
N TYR A 166 -6.62 -27.26 14.71
CA TYR A 166 -7.90 -27.93 14.52
C TYR A 166 -8.51 -27.62 13.14
N LEU A 167 -8.51 -26.36 12.71
CA LEU A 167 -9.09 -25.97 11.42
C LEU A 167 -8.28 -26.48 10.23
N GLU A 168 -6.95 -26.54 10.34
CA GLU A 168 -6.08 -27.21 9.35
C GLU A 168 -6.44 -28.68 9.20
N LEU A 169 -6.60 -29.38 10.32
CA LEU A 169 -7.02 -30.78 10.33
C LEU A 169 -8.39 -30.94 9.66
N GLN A 170 -9.35 -30.05 9.93
CA GLN A 170 -10.67 -30.15 9.27
C GLN A 170 -10.58 -29.87 7.76
N TYR A 171 -9.72 -28.94 7.35
CA TYR A 171 -9.48 -28.71 5.91
C TYR A 171 -8.90 -29.96 5.24
N ALA A 172 -7.85 -30.57 5.81
CA ALA A 172 -7.25 -31.80 5.31
C ALA A 172 -8.29 -32.92 5.17
N ARG A 173 -9.12 -33.12 6.19
CA ARG A 173 -10.22 -34.10 6.16
C ARG A 173 -11.23 -33.85 5.03
N LEU A 174 -11.52 -32.59 4.70
CA LEU A 174 -12.39 -32.27 3.56
C LEU A 174 -11.74 -32.63 2.22
N ILE A 175 -10.43 -32.48 2.10
CA ILE A 175 -9.67 -32.90 0.90
C ILE A 175 -9.65 -34.42 0.79
N GLU A 176 -9.38 -35.16 1.87
CA GLU A 176 -9.49 -36.65 1.91
C GLU A 176 -10.91 -37.13 1.52
N ARG A 177 -11.95 -36.42 1.97
CA ARG A 177 -13.32 -36.73 1.57
C ARG A 177 -13.56 -36.51 0.08
N ALA A 178 -12.93 -35.51 -0.52
CA ALA A 178 -13.00 -35.28 -1.95
C ALA A 178 -12.36 -36.43 -2.75
N GLU A 179 -11.23 -36.99 -2.26
CA GLU A 179 -10.61 -38.20 -2.82
C GLU A 179 -11.54 -39.40 -2.78
N ALA A 180 -12.16 -39.63 -1.63
CA ALA A 180 -13.10 -40.73 -1.46
C ALA A 180 -14.35 -40.61 -2.37
N ILE A 181 -14.84 -39.39 -2.60
CA ILE A 181 -15.97 -39.11 -3.50
C ILE A 181 -15.56 -39.35 -4.96
N GLU A 182 -14.38 -38.93 -5.38
CA GLU A 182 -13.91 -39.07 -6.76
C GLU A 182 -13.27 -40.45 -7.04
N GLY A 183 -12.96 -41.24 -6.01
CA GLY A 183 -12.27 -42.53 -6.13
C GLY A 183 -10.85 -42.43 -6.67
N LYS A 184 -10.18 -41.28 -6.46
CA LYS A 184 -8.85 -40.93 -6.97
C LYS A 184 -8.13 -40.05 -5.99
N ASP A 185 -6.81 -40.14 -5.99
CA ASP A 185 -5.91 -39.20 -5.31
C ASP A 185 -6.18 -37.76 -5.76
N PHE A 186 -6.22 -36.84 -4.80
CA PHE A 186 -6.56 -35.42 -5.06
C PHE A 186 -5.63 -34.77 -6.08
N ASP A 187 -4.34 -35.06 -6.01
CA ASP A 187 -3.35 -34.47 -6.92
C ASP A 187 -3.45 -35.04 -8.35
N SER A 188 -4.08 -36.19 -8.50
CA SER A 188 -4.39 -36.79 -9.83
C SER A 188 -5.64 -36.18 -10.48
N LEU A 189 -6.46 -35.44 -9.72
CA LEU A 189 -7.71 -34.87 -10.26
C LEU A 189 -7.41 -33.75 -11.28
N PRO A 190 -8.29 -33.58 -12.30
CA PRO A 190 -8.24 -32.41 -13.17
C PRO A 190 -8.29 -31.10 -12.38
N PHE A 191 -7.60 -30.06 -12.87
CA PHE A 191 -7.52 -28.75 -12.19
C PHE A 191 -8.90 -28.17 -11.83
N SER A 192 -9.89 -28.31 -12.71
CA SER A 192 -11.27 -27.85 -12.45
C SER A 192 -11.91 -28.53 -11.23
N LYS A 193 -11.64 -29.83 -11.02
CA LYS A 193 -12.11 -30.60 -9.87
C LYS A 193 -11.39 -30.17 -8.60
N LYS A 194 -10.04 -30.05 -8.64
CA LYS A 194 -9.27 -29.53 -7.50
C LYS A 194 -9.81 -28.17 -7.07
N LYS A 195 -9.97 -27.23 -8.02
CA LYS A 195 -10.51 -25.90 -7.75
C LYS A 195 -11.92 -25.92 -7.18
N TYR A 196 -12.78 -26.87 -7.61
CA TYR A 196 -14.12 -27.02 -7.07
C TYR A 196 -14.08 -27.39 -5.59
N TYR A 197 -13.32 -28.44 -5.23
CA TYR A 197 -13.20 -28.90 -3.84
C TYR A 197 -12.47 -27.91 -2.92
N THR A 198 -11.36 -27.33 -3.34
CA THR A 198 -10.67 -26.28 -2.56
C THR A 198 -11.55 -25.06 -2.35
N SER A 199 -12.35 -24.67 -3.36
CA SER A 199 -13.33 -23.58 -3.22
C SER A 199 -14.42 -23.87 -2.20
N ALA A 200 -14.78 -25.13 -2.01
CA ALA A 200 -15.73 -25.54 -0.99
C ALA A 200 -15.06 -25.65 0.39
N ALA A 201 -13.92 -26.33 0.47
CA ALA A 201 -13.21 -26.61 1.72
C ALA A 201 -12.71 -25.35 2.45
N ARG A 202 -12.32 -24.29 1.71
CA ARG A 202 -11.87 -23.02 2.31
C ARG A 202 -12.88 -22.35 3.26
N ARG A 203 -14.12 -22.84 3.35
CA ARG A 203 -15.13 -22.32 4.29
C ARG A 203 -14.78 -22.58 5.75
N VAL A 204 -13.88 -23.52 6.02
CA VAL A 204 -13.37 -23.76 7.37
C VAL A 204 -12.18 -22.85 7.73
N ALA A 205 -11.63 -22.09 6.75
CA ALA A 205 -10.57 -21.15 7.04
C ALA A 205 -11.09 -20.02 7.95
N PRO A 206 -10.36 -19.68 9.03
CA PRO A 206 -10.71 -18.53 9.87
C PRO A 206 -10.48 -17.23 9.10
N ILE A 207 -11.21 -16.17 9.45
CA ILE A 207 -11.00 -14.84 8.86
C ILE A 207 -9.61 -14.28 9.22
N GLY A 208 -9.05 -14.71 10.36
CA GLY A 208 -7.71 -14.34 10.78
C GLY A 208 -6.57 -15.05 10.04
N VAL A 209 -6.86 -15.95 9.07
CA VAL A 209 -5.80 -16.63 8.30
C VAL A 209 -4.95 -15.63 7.53
N ALA A 210 -3.63 -15.77 7.66
CA ALA A 210 -2.67 -14.92 6.95
C ALA A 210 -2.74 -15.11 5.42
N THR A 211 -2.46 -14.04 4.71
CA THR A 211 -2.49 -13.97 3.25
C THR A 211 -1.57 -12.86 2.77
N ASN A 212 -1.23 -12.89 1.47
CA ASN A 212 -0.50 -11.81 0.84
C ASN A 212 -1.43 -11.02 -0.09
N ILE A 213 -1.21 -9.69 -0.15
CA ILE A 213 -2.00 -8.78 -0.97
C ILE A 213 -1.11 -7.73 -1.64
N GLY A 214 -1.18 -7.67 -2.96
CA GLY A 214 -0.63 -6.56 -3.74
C GLY A 214 -1.59 -5.37 -3.69
N TRP A 215 -1.08 -4.22 -3.33
CA TRP A 215 -1.82 -2.97 -3.25
C TRP A 215 -1.09 -1.86 -3.97
N SER A 216 -1.68 -1.33 -5.04
CA SER A 216 -1.17 -0.14 -5.74
C SER A 216 -2.10 1.04 -5.47
N CYS A 217 -1.54 2.22 -5.25
CA CYS A 217 -2.33 3.41 -4.99
C CYS A 217 -1.62 4.67 -5.49
N ASN A 218 -2.41 5.71 -5.75
CA ASN A 218 -1.84 7.04 -5.93
C ASN A 218 -1.57 7.71 -4.55
N ILE A 219 -0.71 8.72 -4.54
CA ILE A 219 -0.27 9.40 -3.32
C ILE A 219 -1.45 10.03 -2.55
N ARG A 220 -2.43 10.61 -3.26
CA ARG A 220 -3.61 11.17 -2.59
C ARG A 220 -4.41 10.11 -1.84
N ALA A 221 -4.64 8.96 -2.49
CA ALA A 221 -5.32 7.83 -1.84
C ALA A 221 -4.50 7.28 -0.68
N ALA A 222 -3.18 7.15 -0.83
CA ALA A 222 -2.29 6.69 0.25
C ALA A 222 -2.40 7.59 1.48
N ARG A 223 -2.31 8.91 1.31
CA ARG A 223 -2.44 9.89 2.39
C ARG A 223 -3.76 9.74 3.15
N HIS A 224 -4.87 9.70 2.41
CA HIS A 224 -6.20 9.55 3.00
C HIS A 224 -6.37 8.22 3.74
N ILE A 225 -5.87 7.11 3.17
CA ILE A 225 -6.05 5.79 3.77
C ILE A 225 -5.16 5.63 5.01
N ILE A 226 -3.93 6.18 5.00
CA ILE A 226 -3.07 6.22 6.19
C ILE A 226 -3.80 6.92 7.33
N GLU A 227 -4.33 8.14 7.14
CA GLU A 227 -5.08 8.85 8.18
C GLU A 227 -6.26 8.01 8.71
N MET A 228 -7.06 7.41 7.81
CA MET A 228 -8.22 6.62 8.21
C MET A 228 -7.88 5.29 8.90
N ARG A 229 -6.78 4.65 8.52
CA ARG A 229 -6.45 3.30 8.98
C ARG A 229 -5.44 3.27 10.12
N THR A 230 -4.90 4.42 10.49
CA THR A 230 -4.12 4.58 11.72
C THR A 230 -4.92 5.24 12.84
N ASP A 231 -6.15 5.70 12.59
CA ASP A 231 -7.08 6.21 13.60
C ASP A 231 -7.21 5.22 14.78
N GLU A 232 -7.28 5.73 16.01
CA GLU A 232 -7.33 4.91 17.23
C GLU A 232 -8.52 3.94 17.31
N HIS A 233 -9.57 4.18 16.53
CA HIS A 233 -10.76 3.32 16.45
C HIS A 233 -10.71 2.30 15.31
N ALA A 234 -9.68 2.33 14.45
CA ALA A 234 -9.49 1.31 13.43
C ALA A 234 -9.03 -0.02 14.05
N GLU A 235 -9.19 -1.11 13.32
CA GLU A 235 -8.77 -2.43 13.78
C GLU A 235 -7.23 -2.50 13.93
N GLU A 236 -6.74 -3.20 14.93
CA GLU A 236 -5.35 -3.19 15.37
C GLU A 236 -4.35 -3.58 14.29
N GLU A 237 -4.61 -4.66 13.55
CA GLU A 237 -3.65 -5.15 12.55
C GLU A 237 -3.58 -4.21 11.34
N ILE A 238 -4.71 -3.64 10.90
CA ILE A 238 -4.67 -2.66 9.80
C ILE A 238 -3.94 -1.38 10.22
N ARG A 239 -4.05 -0.97 11.50
CA ARG A 239 -3.25 0.13 12.04
C ARG A 239 -1.76 -0.16 11.95
N LEU A 240 -1.34 -1.36 12.38
CA LEU A 240 0.06 -1.80 12.28
C LEU A 240 0.57 -1.77 10.83
N VAL A 241 -0.20 -2.31 9.89
CA VAL A 241 0.15 -2.33 8.46
C VAL A 241 0.29 -0.92 7.90
N PHE A 242 -0.68 -0.02 8.19
CA PHE A 242 -0.66 1.34 7.66
C PHE A 242 0.36 2.25 8.35
N ASN A 243 0.78 1.96 9.57
CA ASN A 243 1.95 2.58 10.18
C ASN A 243 3.23 2.24 9.39
N LYS A 244 3.45 0.97 9.09
CA LYS A 244 4.61 0.54 8.27
C LYS A 244 4.60 1.20 6.89
N ILE A 245 3.43 1.33 6.24
CA ILE A 245 3.29 2.03 4.96
C ILE A 245 3.61 3.52 5.10
N GLY A 246 3.09 4.17 6.13
CA GLY A 246 3.32 5.57 6.42
C GLY A 246 4.81 5.88 6.64
N ASP A 247 5.49 5.06 7.45
CA ASP A 247 6.92 5.17 7.72
C ASP A 247 7.75 5.05 6.44
N ILE A 248 7.47 4.05 5.59
CA ILE A 248 8.14 3.86 4.30
C ILE A 248 7.95 5.08 3.38
N LEU A 249 6.72 5.58 3.29
CA LEU A 249 6.40 6.71 2.41
C LEU A 249 6.97 8.04 2.94
N LYS A 250 6.96 8.27 4.24
CA LYS A 250 7.55 9.46 4.86
C LYS A 250 9.07 9.49 4.73
N ASP A 251 9.72 8.35 4.95
CA ASP A 251 11.17 8.23 4.74
C ASP A 251 11.57 8.49 3.29
N LYS A 252 10.82 7.93 2.35
CA LYS A 252 11.15 8.02 0.93
C LYS A 252 10.71 9.34 0.29
N TYR A 253 9.58 9.91 0.70
CA TYR A 253 8.95 11.11 0.13
C TYR A 253 8.59 12.13 1.20
N PRO A 254 9.54 12.65 1.99
CA PRO A 254 9.24 13.53 3.12
C PRO A 254 8.42 14.75 2.69
N ALA A 255 8.70 15.37 1.55
CA ALA A 255 7.94 16.52 1.04
C ALA A 255 6.44 16.26 0.83
N LEU A 256 6.02 14.99 0.76
CA LEU A 256 4.62 14.57 0.59
C LEU A 256 3.96 14.13 1.91
N PHE A 257 4.73 13.93 3.00
CA PHE A 257 4.22 13.36 4.26
C PHE A 257 4.71 14.08 5.52
N ASP A 258 5.54 15.14 5.41
CA ASP A 258 6.04 15.89 6.58
C ASP A 258 4.97 16.72 7.30
N ASP A 259 3.81 16.92 6.69
CA ASP A 259 2.67 17.60 7.29
C ASP A 259 1.87 16.71 8.24
N TYR A 260 2.23 15.42 8.36
CA TYR A 260 1.61 14.53 9.33
C TYR A 260 2.26 14.64 10.69
N GLU A 261 1.43 14.85 11.71
CA GLU A 261 1.74 14.61 13.11
C GLU A 261 1.51 13.12 13.40
N VAL A 262 2.47 12.49 14.08
CA VAL A 262 2.43 11.06 14.38
C VAL A 262 2.55 10.88 15.88
N GLU A 263 1.52 10.31 16.50
CA GLU A 263 1.44 10.10 17.94
C GLU A 263 1.00 8.67 18.26
N VAL A 264 1.58 8.09 19.33
CA VAL A 264 1.12 6.78 19.84
C VAL A 264 -0.25 6.95 20.49
N LYS A 265 -1.25 6.22 19.99
CA LYS A 265 -2.61 6.22 20.52
C LYS A 265 -3.25 4.84 20.48
N GLY A 266 -4.33 4.70 21.27
CA GLY A 266 -5.06 3.45 21.37
C GLY A 266 -4.45 2.44 22.34
N ALA A 267 -5.18 1.38 22.63
CA ALA A 267 -4.77 0.32 23.56
C ALA A 267 -3.63 -0.54 22.99
N ASP A 268 -3.56 -0.65 21.68
CA ASP A 268 -2.57 -1.39 20.92
C ASP A 268 -1.23 -0.64 20.76
N LYS A 269 -1.16 0.62 21.27
CA LYS A 269 0.04 1.47 21.21
C LYS A 269 0.60 1.72 19.81
N ASN A 270 -0.22 1.55 18.78
CA ASN A 270 0.14 1.93 17.42
C ASN A 270 0.10 3.46 17.24
N ASN A 271 0.84 3.96 16.26
CA ASN A 271 0.81 5.37 15.92
C ASN A 271 -0.52 5.74 15.23
N GLU A 272 -0.98 6.96 15.46
CA GLU A 272 -2.00 7.64 14.68
C GLU A 272 -1.35 8.74 13.85
N TRP A 273 -1.72 8.82 12.58
CA TRP A 273 -1.21 9.81 11.62
C TRP A 273 -2.28 10.84 11.33
N VAL A 274 -2.07 12.07 11.73
CA VAL A 274 -3.06 13.16 11.60
C VAL A 274 -2.48 14.31 10.80
N THR A 275 -3.27 14.85 9.88
CA THR A 275 -2.93 16.08 9.18
C THR A 275 -4.08 17.07 9.17
N THR A 276 -3.77 18.37 9.20
CA THR A 276 -4.75 19.43 8.97
C THR A 276 -5.05 19.64 7.47
N ARG A 277 -4.29 18.98 6.58
CA ARG A 277 -4.38 19.10 5.11
C ARG A 277 -5.28 18.03 4.47
N ARG A 278 -6.46 17.78 5.03
CA ARG A 278 -7.38 16.69 4.63
C ARG A 278 -7.91 16.73 3.19
N LYS A 279 -7.65 17.81 2.44
CA LYS A 279 -8.06 17.91 1.03
C LYS A 279 -7.05 17.32 0.04
N VAL A 280 -5.89 16.92 0.51
CA VAL A 280 -4.77 16.40 -0.30
C VAL A 280 -4.42 14.98 0.07
#